data_391730c78451911d1549edbe83181fa7
#
_entry.id   391730c78451911d1549edbe83181fa7
#
_cell.length_a   1.000
_cell.length_b   1.000
_cell.length_c   1.000
_cell.angle_alpha   90.00
_cell.angle_beta   90.00
_cell.angle_gamma   90.00
#
_symmetry.space_group_name_H-M   'P 1'
#
loop_
_entity.id
_entity.type
_entity.pdbx_description
1 polymer ?
#
loop_
_entity_poly.entity_id
_entity_poly.type
_entity_poly.pdbx_seq_one_letter_code
_entity_poly.pdbx_strand_id
1 'polypeptide(L)'
;MILSYILHGHIPFYTSNPPHPDHLLDAKLKAAPELLNADVDTLTAHFDASRLSYSTQALPVNVLLDTLVRPSVDVDEPGCISNIEWRSQPENAVSHLVFGKPLKPGGQWTEDPLGACWDIQTLSYAAMLSLPGYSFADHHLKTTGKDLPSYTRPTRREIADYFSAYPQAAHIDDVFRCGEELKGISRTANGFYVRSHNLHCKRLVLASGIFSEILLPEPSLRPLLQIKPAPQTPLLVVGSGFSAADAIISASSDQKILHIFKWSPNDRPSPLRACHQQAYPEYAGVYRLMKRAALTAEAAGKDRSKYRRATTTPFLESRNWDELYEGLSNVEMTAVEVHGELATVTFRRQDGTTFSRSVRGLVYAAGRRGTLDYLDPELRCEVLGPTAQENPAVTGQTLRAKAVEDLEVAPGVFIIGSLTGDSLVRFSHGGCVYTAGHLIDSERDSRSMSSSFVSSAKLHDSSLSVMNGMDGHLVYSNGNEVDLTREDTFSKMSTVTDQPAVRGWWKTLSRVWNDLTR
;
A
#
# COMPACT_ATOMS: atom_id res chain seq x y z
N MET A 1 3.50 0.14 11.34
CA MET A 1 2.55 -0.05 12.46
C MET A 1 2.22 -1.53 12.67
N ILE A 2 1.45 -2.22 11.80
CA ILE A 2 1.07 -3.64 12.00
C ILE A 2 2.30 -4.54 12.18
N LEU A 3 3.27 -4.49 11.27
CA LEU A 3 4.50 -5.26 11.39
C LEU A 3 5.24 -4.95 12.70
N SER A 4 5.36 -3.67 13.07
CA SER A 4 6.00 -3.26 14.31
C SER A 4 5.29 -3.81 15.55
N TYR A 5 3.94 -3.84 15.55
CA TYR A 5 3.16 -4.46 16.61
C TYR A 5 3.50 -5.95 16.78
N ILE A 6 3.62 -6.69 15.68
CA ILE A 6 4.02 -8.11 15.72
C ILE A 6 5.46 -8.26 16.21
N LEU A 7 6.39 -7.43 15.73
CA LEU A 7 7.80 -7.46 16.13
C LEU A 7 8.05 -7.02 17.58
N HIS A 8 7.05 -6.44 18.27
CA HIS A 8 7.07 -6.25 19.71
C HIS A 8 6.61 -7.50 20.49
N GLY A 9 6.39 -8.62 19.79
CA GLY A 9 6.00 -9.89 20.41
C GLY A 9 4.50 -10.12 20.51
N HIS A 10 3.68 -9.40 19.74
CA HIS A 10 2.25 -9.65 19.67
C HIS A 10 1.94 -10.62 18.52
N ILE A 11 1.85 -11.89 18.83
CA ILE A 11 1.74 -12.97 17.84
C ILE A 11 0.28 -13.29 17.52
N PRO A 12 -0.11 -13.38 16.25
CA PRO A 12 -1.48 -13.69 15.85
C PRO A 12 -1.77 -15.18 15.93
N PHE A 13 -2.86 -15.54 16.62
CA PHE A 13 -3.40 -16.90 16.70
C PHE A 13 -4.84 -16.93 16.21
N TYR A 14 -5.19 -18.00 15.51
CA TYR A 14 -6.57 -18.27 15.16
C TYR A 14 -7.40 -18.62 16.41
N THR A 15 -8.60 -18.04 16.51
CA THR A 15 -9.61 -18.41 17.49
C THR A 15 -10.92 -18.76 16.76
N SER A 16 -11.54 -19.89 17.16
CA SER A 16 -12.82 -20.33 16.60
C SER A 16 -14.01 -19.97 17.48
N ASN A 17 -13.94 -18.87 18.20
CA ASN A 17 -15.04 -18.40 19.06
C ASN A 17 -15.47 -16.96 18.69
N PRO A 18 -16.48 -16.81 17.80
CA PRO A 18 -17.24 -17.83 17.07
C PRO A 18 -16.42 -18.53 15.99
N PRO A 19 -16.84 -19.70 15.48
CA PRO A 19 -16.17 -20.37 14.37
C PRO A 19 -16.26 -19.53 13.09
N HIS A 20 -15.22 -19.60 12.27
CA HIS A 20 -15.23 -18.91 10.98
C HIS A 20 -16.33 -19.45 10.06
N PRO A 21 -17.04 -18.59 9.27
CA PRO A 21 -18.11 -19.02 8.36
C PRO A 21 -17.66 -20.04 7.30
N ASP A 22 -16.40 -20.01 6.91
CA ASP A 22 -15.79 -21.02 6.07
C ASP A 22 -15.36 -22.21 6.92
N HIS A 23 -16.18 -23.25 6.95
CA HIS A 23 -15.95 -24.44 7.77
C HIS A 23 -14.67 -25.20 7.40
N LEU A 24 -14.23 -25.12 6.14
CA LEU A 24 -13.00 -25.78 5.71
C LEU A 24 -11.77 -25.03 6.24
N LEU A 25 -11.80 -23.71 6.18
CA LEU A 25 -10.77 -22.86 6.76
C LEU A 25 -10.72 -23.00 8.29
N ASP A 26 -11.88 -22.98 8.96
CA ASP A 26 -12.01 -23.19 10.41
C ASP A 26 -11.40 -24.52 10.86
N ALA A 27 -11.71 -25.61 10.14
CA ALA A 27 -11.17 -26.93 10.46
C ALA A 27 -9.64 -27.02 10.33
N LYS A 28 -9.08 -26.45 9.26
CA LYS A 28 -7.62 -26.40 9.03
C LYS A 28 -6.91 -25.57 10.11
N LEU A 29 -7.43 -24.38 10.44
CA LEU A 29 -6.82 -23.48 11.41
C LEU A 29 -6.96 -23.94 12.86
N LYS A 30 -7.97 -24.72 13.20
CA LYS A 30 -8.04 -25.39 14.52
C LYS A 30 -6.90 -26.37 14.74
N ALA A 31 -6.41 -27.02 13.69
CA ALA A 31 -5.29 -27.95 13.80
C ALA A 31 -3.93 -27.24 13.96
N ALA A 32 -3.79 -26.02 13.38
CA ALA A 32 -2.55 -25.23 13.46
C ALA A 32 -2.94 -23.73 13.66
N PRO A 33 -3.19 -23.30 14.89
CA PRO A 33 -3.76 -21.98 15.16
C PRO A 33 -2.76 -20.81 15.08
N GLU A 34 -1.45 -21.04 15.14
CA GLU A 34 -0.45 -19.98 14.97
C GLU A 34 -0.38 -19.53 13.51
N LEU A 35 -0.45 -18.22 13.29
CA LEU A 35 -0.58 -17.65 11.94
C LEU A 35 0.74 -17.13 11.35
N LEU A 36 1.82 -17.05 12.11
CA LEU A 36 3.11 -16.54 11.61
C LEU A 36 3.65 -17.37 10.45
N ASN A 37 3.60 -18.71 10.60
CA ASN A 37 4.14 -19.66 9.63
C ASN A 37 3.02 -20.50 8.99
N ALA A 38 1.84 -19.88 8.81
CA ALA A 38 0.71 -20.55 8.19
C ALA A 38 0.98 -20.87 6.72
N ASP A 39 0.69 -22.11 6.32
CA ASP A 39 0.73 -22.53 4.93
C ASP A 39 -0.43 -21.87 4.14
N VAL A 40 -0.12 -20.71 3.57
CA VAL A 40 -1.08 -19.87 2.86
C VAL A 40 -1.70 -20.61 1.67
N ASP A 41 -0.90 -21.35 0.91
CA ASP A 41 -1.37 -22.06 -0.29
C ASP A 41 -2.39 -23.14 0.09
N THR A 42 -2.08 -23.96 1.09
CA THR A 42 -3.00 -24.98 1.59
C THR A 42 -4.27 -24.35 2.18
N LEU A 43 -4.16 -23.24 2.92
CA LEU A 43 -5.29 -22.60 3.56
C LEU A 43 -6.23 -21.94 2.54
N THR A 44 -5.69 -21.34 1.47
CA THR A 44 -6.47 -20.57 0.48
C THR A 44 -6.83 -21.35 -0.78
N ALA A 45 -6.36 -22.59 -0.95
CA ALA A 45 -6.57 -23.40 -2.16
C ALA A 45 -8.03 -23.55 -2.60
N HIS A 46 -8.98 -23.42 -1.68
CA HIS A 46 -10.41 -23.58 -1.95
C HIS A 46 -11.18 -22.26 -2.11
N PHE A 47 -10.50 -21.10 -1.99
CA PHE A 47 -11.15 -19.79 -1.97
C PHE A 47 -11.92 -19.49 -3.27
N ASP A 48 -11.37 -19.88 -4.43
CA ASP A 48 -12.02 -19.67 -5.74
C ASP A 48 -13.32 -20.49 -5.89
N ALA A 49 -13.44 -21.60 -5.16
CA ALA A 49 -14.61 -22.47 -5.16
C ALA A 49 -15.54 -22.21 -3.96
N SER A 50 -15.18 -21.30 -3.06
CA SER A 50 -15.96 -20.98 -1.87
C SER A 50 -17.23 -20.22 -2.22
N ARG A 51 -18.27 -20.42 -1.38
CA ARG A 51 -19.49 -19.59 -1.43
C ARG A 51 -19.27 -18.18 -0.86
N LEU A 52 -18.21 -17.99 -0.10
CA LEU A 52 -17.81 -16.69 0.39
C LEU A 52 -17.11 -15.93 -0.74
N SER A 53 -17.42 -14.63 -0.87
CA SER A 53 -16.84 -13.78 -1.92
C SER A 53 -15.43 -13.31 -1.51
N TYR A 54 -14.45 -14.20 -1.63
CA TYR A 54 -13.04 -13.81 -1.44
C TYR A 54 -12.55 -12.91 -2.56
N SER A 55 -11.68 -11.97 -2.22
CA SER A 55 -11.05 -11.10 -3.24
C SER A 55 -10.13 -11.93 -4.14
N THR A 56 -10.35 -11.84 -5.45
CA THR A 56 -9.46 -12.43 -6.46
C THR A 56 -8.34 -11.49 -6.90
N GLN A 57 -8.30 -10.28 -6.35
CA GLN A 57 -7.36 -9.23 -6.75
C GLN A 57 -6.21 -9.06 -5.76
N ALA A 58 -6.45 -9.26 -4.47
CA ALA A 58 -5.42 -9.16 -3.44
C ALA A 58 -4.57 -10.44 -3.37
N LEU A 59 -3.39 -10.33 -2.76
CA LEU A 59 -2.52 -11.49 -2.52
C LEU A 59 -3.23 -12.51 -1.63
N PRO A 60 -3.05 -13.82 -1.84
CA PRO A 60 -3.70 -14.85 -1.03
C PRO A 60 -3.49 -14.66 0.47
N VAL A 61 -2.27 -14.34 0.91
CA VAL A 61 -1.95 -14.06 2.31
C VAL A 61 -2.75 -12.87 2.87
N ASN A 62 -2.96 -11.83 2.07
CA ASN A 62 -3.74 -10.65 2.47
C ASN A 62 -5.23 -10.97 2.54
N VAL A 63 -5.75 -11.80 1.62
CA VAL A 63 -7.13 -12.28 1.65
C VAL A 63 -7.38 -13.17 2.86
N LEU A 64 -6.45 -14.09 3.17
CA LEU A 64 -6.51 -14.97 4.32
C LEU A 64 -6.62 -14.17 5.62
N LEU A 65 -5.70 -13.24 5.86
CA LEU A 65 -5.70 -12.47 7.10
C LEU A 65 -6.89 -11.50 7.17
N ASP A 66 -7.32 -10.94 6.03
CA ASP A 66 -8.50 -10.08 5.98
C ASP A 66 -9.77 -10.81 6.39
N THR A 67 -10.00 -12.04 5.89
CA THR A 67 -11.17 -12.83 6.27
C THR A 67 -11.13 -13.29 7.73
N LEU A 68 -9.96 -13.49 8.32
CA LEU A 68 -9.82 -13.83 9.74
C LEU A 68 -10.04 -12.61 10.66
N VAL A 69 -9.60 -11.43 10.25
CA VAL A 69 -9.86 -10.18 10.98
C VAL A 69 -11.34 -9.80 10.90
N ARG A 70 -11.99 -10.06 9.77
CA ARG A 70 -13.39 -9.73 9.47
C ARG A 70 -14.09 -10.92 8.84
N PRO A 71 -14.46 -11.94 9.63
CA PRO A 71 -14.96 -13.23 9.14
C PRO A 71 -16.43 -13.20 8.67
N SER A 72 -16.99 -12.03 8.37
CA SER A 72 -18.35 -11.93 7.84
C SER A 72 -18.42 -12.23 6.35
N VAL A 73 -19.53 -12.80 5.89
CA VAL A 73 -19.87 -12.92 4.47
C VAL A 73 -20.03 -11.54 3.83
N ASP A 74 -20.58 -10.60 4.59
CA ASP A 74 -20.66 -9.18 4.24
C ASP A 74 -19.62 -8.41 5.06
N VAL A 75 -18.60 -7.91 4.39
CA VAL A 75 -17.48 -7.18 5.02
C VAL A 75 -17.91 -5.94 5.83
N ASP A 76 -19.15 -5.54 5.68
CA ASP A 76 -19.75 -4.35 6.31
C ASP A 76 -20.65 -4.72 7.49
N GLU A 77 -20.77 -6.01 7.86
CA GLU A 77 -21.62 -6.44 8.97
C GLU A 77 -21.13 -5.87 10.31
N PRO A 78 -21.96 -5.09 11.02
CA PRO A 78 -21.58 -4.53 12.31
C PRO A 78 -21.50 -5.63 13.38
N GLY A 79 -20.50 -5.50 14.26
CA GLY A 79 -20.30 -6.42 15.38
C GLY A 79 -19.65 -7.75 15.02
N CYS A 80 -19.04 -7.85 13.84
CA CYS A 80 -18.26 -9.02 13.45
C CYS A 80 -17.07 -9.20 14.41
N ILE A 81 -17.00 -10.37 15.06
CA ILE A 81 -15.92 -10.73 15.97
C ILE A 81 -14.76 -11.31 15.16
N SER A 82 -13.57 -10.77 15.36
CA SER A 82 -12.36 -11.27 14.70
C SER A 82 -12.04 -12.70 15.13
N ASN A 83 -11.60 -13.53 14.18
CA ASN A 83 -11.02 -14.84 14.45
C ASN A 83 -9.50 -14.79 14.74
N ILE A 84 -8.94 -13.60 15.01
CA ILE A 84 -7.55 -13.45 15.42
C ILE A 84 -7.48 -12.99 16.87
N GLU A 85 -6.75 -13.74 17.68
CA GLU A 85 -6.32 -13.39 19.02
C GLU A 85 -4.84 -13.01 18.99
N TRP A 86 -4.51 -11.83 19.50
CA TRP A 86 -3.14 -11.34 19.58
C TRP A 86 -2.57 -11.71 20.97
N ARG A 87 -1.58 -12.62 21.02
CA ARG A 87 -0.97 -13.09 22.25
C ARG A 87 0.39 -12.42 22.46
N SER A 88 0.62 -11.91 23.66
CA SER A 88 1.92 -11.34 24.04
C SER A 88 2.93 -12.46 24.28
N GLN A 89 3.99 -12.48 23.48
CA GLN A 89 5.13 -13.39 23.55
C GLN A 89 6.43 -12.58 23.40
N PRO A 90 6.89 -11.90 24.48
CA PRO A 90 8.04 -11.00 24.43
C PRO A 90 9.34 -11.68 23.97
N GLU A 91 9.45 -13.00 24.14
CA GLU A 91 10.59 -13.82 23.68
C GLU A 91 10.73 -13.81 22.15
N ASN A 92 9.65 -13.54 21.44
CA ASN A 92 9.60 -13.43 19.98
C ASN A 92 9.82 -11.99 19.48
N ALA A 93 10.07 -11.05 20.39
CA ALA A 93 10.34 -9.68 19.99
C ALA A 93 11.64 -9.58 19.16
N VAL A 94 11.58 -8.79 18.09
CA VAL A 94 12.69 -8.50 17.18
C VAL A 94 13.04 -7.02 17.27
N SER A 95 14.31 -6.72 17.56
CA SER A 95 14.81 -5.34 17.57
C SER A 95 14.71 -4.72 16.17
N HIS A 96 14.04 -3.59 16.06
CA HIS A 96 13.82 -2.91 14.77
C HIS A 96 13.67 -1.41 14.94
N LEU A 97 13.76 -0.67 13.82
CA LEU A 97 13.50 0.77 13.75
C LEU A 97 12.60 1.05 12.54
N VAL A 98 11.72 2.02 12.69
CA VAL A 98 10.78 2.46 11.65
C VAL A 98 11.07 3.92 11.30
N PHE A 99 11.54 4.18 10.10
CA PHE A 99 11.84 5.51 9.61
C PHE A 99 10.74 6.01 8.66
N GLY A 100 10.44 7.30 8.73
CA GLY A 100 9.47 7.92 7.84
C GLY A 100 9.69 9.42 7.68
N LYS A 101 9.64 9.91 6.42
CA LYS A 101 9.73 11.33 6.08
C LYS A 101 8.59 12.18 6.70
N PRO A 102 7.32 11.69 6.79
CA PRO A 102 6.27 12.42 7.50
C PRO A 102 6.62 12.70 8.96
N LEU A 103 6.24 13.87 9.46
CA LEU A 103 6.49 14.30 10.85
C LEU A 103 5.68 13.50 11.88
N LYS A 104 4.64 12.79 11.44
CA LYS A 104 3.77 11.96 12.26
C LYS A 104 3.60 10.58 11.65
N PRO A 105 3.36 9.53 12.45
CA PRO A 105 2.94 8.24 11.94
C PRO A 105 1.64 8.33 11.13
N GLY A 106 1.49 7.49 10.10
CA GLY A 106 0.30 7.48 9.23
C GLY A 106 0.61 7.77 7.76
N GLY A 107 1.84 8.21 7.43
CA GLY A 107 2.27 8.44 6.06
C GLY A 107 1.35 9.40 5.31
N GLN A 108 0.90 8.99 4.12
CA GLN A 108 0.03 9.82 3.27
C GLN A 108 -1.30 10.26 3.91
N TRP A 109 -1.77 9.58 4.95
CA TRP A 109 -3.00 9.94 5.65
C TRP A 109 -2.85 11.22 6.47
N THR A 110 -1.65 11.50 6.96
CA THR A 110 -1.33 12.69 7.78
C THR A 110 -0.85 13.89 6.95
N GLU A 111 -0.76 13.74 5.62
CA GLU A 111 -0.34 14.80 4.70
C GLU A 111 -1.46 15.16 3.73
N ASP A 112 -1.54 16.44 3.33
CA ASP A 112 -2.52 16.92 2.35
C ASP A 112 -1.89 17.72 1.21
N PRO A 113 -1.19 17.04 0.30
CA PRO A 113 -0.49 17.72 -0.79
C PRO A 113 -1.41 18.26 -1.89
N LEU A 114 -2.71 17.88 -1.90
CA LEU A 114 -3.69 18.34 -2.89
C LEU A 114 -4.65 19.39 -2.34
N GLY A 115 -4.57 19.73 -1.05
CA GLY A 115 -5.48 20.68 -0.42
C GLY A 115 -6.94 20.20 -0.37
N ALA A 116 -7.18 18.87 -0.36
CA ALA A 116 -8.52 18.34 -0.19
C ALA A 116 -9.04 18.59 1.23
N CYS A 117 -10.36 18.69 1.37
CA CYS A 117 -10.96 18.90 2.67
C CYS A 117 -10.65 17.74 3.63
N TRP A 118 -10.22 18.08 4.86
CA TRP A 118 -9.97 17.11 5.91
C TRP A 118 -11.23 16.38 6.40
N ASP A 119 -12.40 16.95 6.16
CA ASP A 119 -13.68 16.42 6.60
C ASP A 119 -14.35 15.50 5.54
N ILE A 120 -13.66 15.26 4.41
CA ILE A 120 -14.12 14.28 3.41
C ILE A 120 -14.06 12.87 3.99
N GLN A 121 -15.13 12.10 3.78
CA GLN A 121 -15.21 10.73 4.28
C GLN A 121 -14.33 9.78 3.49
N THR A 122 -13.73 8.82 4.18
CA THR A 122 -12.99 7.71 3.57
C THR A 122 -13.90 6.81 2.72
N LEU A 123 -13.31 6.08 1.78
CA LEU A 123 -14.03 5.05 1.04
C LEU A 123 -14.22 3.79 1.87
N SER A 124 -13.28 3.48 2.76
CA SER A 124 -13.35 2.32 3.64
C SER A 124 -14.10 2.63 4.92
N TYR A 125 -14.86 1.68 5.42
CA TYR A 125 -15.45 1.74 6.75
C TYR A 125 -14.38 1.65 7.84
N ALA A 126 -14.70 2.13 9.02
CA ALA A 126 -13.79 2.18 10.18
C ALA A 126 -13.16 0.82 10.52
N ALA A 127 -13.93 -0.26 10.47
CA ALA A 127 -13.43 -1.62 10.72
C ALA A 127 -12.35 -2.05 9.72
N MET A 128 -12.41 -1.57 8.46
CA MET A 128 -11.40 -1.87 7.43
C MET A 128 -10.12 -1.05 7.59
N LEU A 129 -10.13 -0.01 8.41
CA LEU A 129 -9.01 0.88 8.69
C LEU A 129 -8.41 0.62 10.07
N SER A 130 -9.05 -0.23 10.89
CA SER A 130 -8.60 -0.60 12.22
C SER A 130 -7.33 -1.45 12.18
N LEU A 131 -6.42 -1.21 13.14
CA LEU A 131 -5.15 -1.89 13.32
C LEU A 131 -5.22 -2.78 14.58
N PRO A 132 -4.34 -3.79 14.72
CA PRO A 132 -4.35 -4.70 15.85
C PRO A 132 -4.01 -3.99 17.18
N GLY A 133 -4.58 -4.47 18.29
CA GLY A 133 -4.30 -3.97 19.63
C GLY A 133 -4.95 -2.65 20.01
N TYR A 134 -5.32 -1.80 19.04
CA TYR A 134 -6.04 -0.55 19.25
C TYR A 134 -6.85 -0.22 18.00
N SER A 135 -8.13 -0.51 18.02
CA SER A 135 -9.03 -0.30 16.88
C SER A 135 -9.41 1.18 16.69
N PHE A 136 -9.97 1.51 15.53
CA PHE A 136 -10.56 2.84 15.33
C PHE A 136 -11.74 3.09 16.28
N ALA A 137 -12.52 2.06 16.62
CA ALA A 137 -13.61 2.18 17.58
C ALA A 137 -13.11 2.55 18.98
N ASP A 138 -12.00 1.94 19.44
CA ASP A 138 -11.35 2.30 20.72
C ASP A 138 -10.87 3.75 20.71
N HIS A 139 -10.28 4.18 19.59
CA HIS A 139 -9.83 5.56 19.39
C HIS A 139 -11.01 6.55 19.43
N HIS A 140 -12.10 6.23 18.72
CA HIS A 140 -13.30 7.05 18.68
C HIS A 140 -13.93 7.18 20.09
N LEU A 141 -14.08 6.06 20.80
CA LEU A 141 -14.58 6.06 22.17
C LEU A 141 -13.70 6.90 23.09
N LYS A 142 -12.37 6.75 23.00
CA LYS A 142 -11.41 7.52 23.82
C LYS A 142 -11.45 9.02 23.56
N THR A 143 -11.65 9.43 22.29
CA THR A 143 -11.60 10.85 21.89
C THR A 143 -12.93 11.57 22.01
N THR A 144 -14.05 10.87 21.80
CA THR A 144 -15.40 11.46 21.78
C THR A 144 -16.24 11.11 23.00
N GLY A 145 -15.87 10.05 23.76
CA GLY A 145 -16.67 9.48 24.84
C GLY A 145 -17.92 8.74 24.37
N LYS A 146 -18.03 8.41 23.07
CA LYS A 146 -19.21 7.78 22.47
C LYS A 146 -18.83 6.53 21.69
N ASP A 147 -19.74 5.57 21.65
CA ASP A 147 -19.59 4.41 20.80
C ASP A 147 -19.61 4.80 19.32
N LEU A 148 -18.82 4.06 18.52
CA LEU A 148 -18.78 4.26 17.08
C LEU A 148 -20.05 3.74 16.43
N PRO A 149 -20.80 4.56 15.68
CA PRO A 149 -21.98 4.09 14.94
C PRO A 149 -21.62 3.02 13.91
N SER A 150 -22.50 2.07 13.69
CA SER A 150 -22.35 1.05 12.64
C SER A 150 -22.20 1.71 11.26
N TYR A 151 -21.44 1.07 10.37
CA TYR A 151 -21.18 1.55 9.01
C TYR A 151 -20.56 2.95 8.91
N THR A 152 -19.86 3.40 9.96
CA THR A 152 -19.16 4.70 9.93
C THR A 152 -18.02 4.65 8.92
N ARG A 153 -18.05 5.59 7.98
CA ARG A 153 -16.89 5.97 7.16
C ARG A 153 -16.23 7.18 7.83
N PRO A 154 -15.11 7.01 8.51
CA PRO A 154 -14.43 8.12 9.17
C PRO A 154 -14.05 9.21 8.17
N THR A 155 -13.93 10.43 8.64
CA THR A 155 -13.30 11.49 7.86
C THR A 155 -11.80 11.24 7.73
N ARG A 156 -11.18 11.86 6.74
CA ARG A 156 -9.74 11.85 6.57
C ARG A 156 -9.00 12.35 7.81
N ARG A 157 -9.53 13.39 8.48
CA ARG A 157 -9.01 13.95 9.73
C ARG A 157 -8.98 12.90 10.84
N GLU A 158 -10.11 12.24 11.08
CA GLU A 158 -10.22 11.22 12.12
C GLU A 158 -9.25 10.05 11.90
N ILE A 159 -9.05 9.63 10.65
CA ILE A 159 -8.07 8.59 10.33
C ILE A 159 -6.63 9.08 10.49
N ALA A 160 -6.33 10.32 10.11
CA ALA A 160 -5.01 10.92 10.34
C ALA A 160 -4.68 10.98 11.83
N ASP A 161 -5.64 11.39 12.66
CA ASP A 161 -5.50 11.46 14.11
C ASP A 161 -5.34 10.06 14.73
N TYR A 162 -6.14 9.09 14.28
CA TYR A 162 -6.05 7.69 14.71
C TYR A 162 -4.68 7.08 14.40
N PHE A 163 -4.21 7.17 13.16
CA PHE A 163 -2.90 6.62 12.80
C PHE A 163 -1.74 7.32 13.48
N SER A 164 -1.88 8.63 13.74
CA SER A 164 -0.87 9.37 14.49
C SER A 164 -0.79 8.94 15.96
N ALA A 165 -1.94 8.61 16.57
CA ALA A 165 -2.04 8.18 17.96
C ALA A 165 -1.72 6.68 18.17
N TYR A 166 -1.85 5.87 17.12
CA TYR A 166 -1.76 4.41 17.21
C TYR A 166 -0.44 3.90 17.82
N PRO A 167 0.77 4.35 17.43
CA PRO A 167 1.99 3.80 18.00
C PRO A 167 2.05 3.93 19.50
N GLN A 168 1.67 5.09 20.06
CA GLN A 168 1.64 5.33 21.49
C GLN A 168 0.55 4.49 22.18
N ALA A 169 -0.64 4.40 21.58
CA ALA A 169 -1.76 3.64 22.13
C ALA A 169 -1.50 2.13 22.14
N ALA A 170 -0.73 1.63 21.17
CA ALA A 170 -0.33 0.24 21.06
C ALA A 170 1.03 -0.07 21.72
N HIS A 171 1.64 0.90 22.41
CA HIS A 171 2.94 0.78 23.11
C HIS A 171 4.09 0.31 22.21
N ILE A 172 4.19 0.90 21.02
CA ILE A 172 5.23 0.61 20.02
C ILE A 172 5.91 1.88 19.48
N ASP A 173 5.76 3.01 20.16
CA ASP A 173 6.24 4.32 19.70
C ASP A 173 7.76 4.50 19.84
N ASP A 174 8.41 3.70 20.69
CA ASP A 174 9.85 3.71 20.96
C ASP A 174 10.71 3.49 19.71
N VAL A 175 10.22 2.74 18.73
CA VAL A 175 10.95 2.39 17.48
C VAL A 175 10.70 3.37 16.33
N PHE A 176 9.73 4.29 16.45
CA PHE A 176 9.38 5.20 15.36
C PHE A 176 10.29 6.43 15.31
N ARG A 177 10.83 6.72 14.12
CA ARG A 177 11.67 7.88 13.79
C ARG A 177 10.98 8.66 12.67
N CYS A 178 10.04 9.54 13.05
CA CYS A 178 9.28 10.38 12.13
C CYS A 178 10.06 11.67 11.81
N GLY A 179 9.88 12.18 10.58
CA GLY A 179 10.65 13.33 10.07
C GLY A 179 12.06 12.98 9.61
N GLU A 180 12.43 11.71 9.62
CA GLU A 180 13.75 11.23 9.21
C GLU A 180 13.67 10.49 7.87
N GLU A 181 14.36 11.01 6.86
CA GLU A 181 14.42 10.43 5.52
C GLU A 181 15.70 9.62 5.36
N LEU A 182 15.57 8.33 5.04
CA LEU A 182 16.71 7.48 4.74
C LEU A 182 17.28 7.77 3.34
N LYS A 183 18.61 7.73 3.21
CA LYS A 183 19.31 7.88 1.93
C LYS A 183 20.57 7.02 1.89
N GLY A 184 20.82 6.45 0.72
CA GLY A 184 22.02 5.67 0.48
C GLY A 184 22.03 4.36 1.25
N ILE A 185 21.02 3.52 1.03
CA ILE A 185 20.97 2.17 1.57
C ILE A 185 21.67 1.24 0.59
N SER A 186 22.74 0.61 1.03
CA SER A 186 23.54 -0.34 0.24
C SER A 186 23.60 -1.71 0.91
N ARG A 187 23.83 -2.74 0.10
CA ARG A 187 24.08 -4.10 0.58
C ARG A 187 25.50 -4.22 1.11
N THR A 188 25.69 -4.97 2.18
CA THR A 188 26.97 -5.37 2.75
C THR A 188 27.05 -6.90 2.85
N ALA A 189 28.22 -7.43 3.21
CA ALA A 189 28.39 -8.88 3.39
C ALA A 189 27.42 -9.50 4.45
N ASN A 190 27.04 -8.71 5.47
CA ASN A 190 26.24 -9.18 6.61
C ASN A 190 24.88 -8.48 6.75
N GLY A 191 24.34 -7.94 5.64
CA GLY A 191 23.08 -7.20 5.66
C GLY A 191 23.13 -5.90 4.88
N PHE A 192 22.77 -4.78 5.51
CA PHE A 192 22.64 -3.48 4.86
C PHE A 192 23.28 -2.36 5.68
N TYR A 193 23.76 -1.34 4.99
CA TYR A 193 24.28 -0.11 5.57
C TYR A 193 23.45 1.08 5.11
N VAL A 194 22.97 1.88 6.05
CA VAL A 194 22.20 3.11 5.81
C VAL A 194 23.13 4.31 6.01
N ARG A 195 23.62 4.89 4.91
CA ARG A 195 24.64 5.94 4.92
C ARG A 195 24.19 7.19 5.67
N SER A 196 22.95 7.63 5.44
CA SER A 196 22.41 8.85 6.06
C SER A 196 22.39 8.83 7.60
N HIS A 197 22.34 7.65 8.21
CA HIS A 197 22.19 7.46 9.65
C HIS A 197 23.35 6.67 10.28
N ASN A 198 24.37 6.29 9.48
CA ASN A 198 25.49 5.45 9.91
C ASN A 198 25.01 4.20 10.66
N LEU A 199 24.03 3.49 10.10
CA LEU A 199 23.33 2.39 10.75
C LEU A 199 23.47 1.10 9.93
N HIS A 200 23.69 -0.02 10.63
CA HIS A 200 23.70 -1.35 10.02
C HIS A 200 22.46 -2.14 10.44
N CYS A 201 21.90 -2.91 9.52
CA CYS A 201 20.81 -3.83 9.81
C CYS A 201 20.95 -5.13 9.03
N LYS A 202 20.44 -6.23 9.60
CA LYS A 202 20.49 -7.57 8.97
C LYS A 202 19.45 -7.72 7.87
N ARG A 203 18.29 -7.11 8.02
CA ARG A 203 17.13 -7.21 7.13
C ARG A 203 16.56 -5.84 6.84
N LEU A 204 15.94 -5.70 5.69
CA LEU A 204 15.33 -4.46 5.23
C LEU A 204 13.88 -4.73 4.85
N VAL A 205 12.95 -3.93 5.38
CA VAL A 205 11.53 -3.99 5.01
C VAL A 205 11.12 -2.68 4.36
N LEU A 206 10.77 -2.72 3.08
CA LEU A 206 10.33 -1.57 2.32
C LEU A 206 8.82 -1.40 2.52
N ALA A 207 8.44 -0.30 3.17
CA ALA A 207 7.05 0.06 3.48
C ALA A 207 6.69 1.48 2.99
N SER A 208 7.47 2.05 2.06
CA SER A 208 7.31 3.44 1.57
C SER A 208 6.05 3.65 0.74
N GLY A 209 5.42 2.58 0.27
CA GLY A 209 4.20 2.64 -0.54
C GLY A 209 4.42 3.18 -1.95
N ILE A 210 3.29 3.36 -2.67
CA ILE A 210 3.26 3.79 -4.07
C ILE A 210 2.69 5.20 -4.24
N PHE A 211 2.56 5.97 -3.15
CA PHE A 211 1.90 7.28 -3.17
C PHE A 211 2.77 8.42 -2.63
N SER A 212 4.09 8.18 -2.47
CA SER A 212 5.02 9.15 -1.87
C SER A 212 5.27 10.37 -2.76
N GLU A 213 5.21 10.20 -4.09
CA GLU A 213 5.51 11.26 -5.05
C GLU A 213 4.26 11.65 -5.85
N ILE A 214 4.00 12.97 -5.91
CA ILE A 214 2.93 13.51 -6.75
C ILE A 214 3.47 13.71 -8.16
N LEU A 215 2.70 13.30 -9.16
CA LEU A 215 3.00 13.65 -10.53
C LEU A 215 2.78 15.15 -10.72
N LEU A 216 3.87 15.85 -10.97
CA LEU A 216 3.82 17.29 -11.20
C LEU A 216 3.26 17.59 -12.61
N PRO A 217 2.51 18.70 -12.76
CA PRO A 217 2.12 19.17 -14.07
C PRO A 217 3.32 19.65 -14.89
N GLU A 218 3.12 19.77 -16.18
CA GLU A 218 4.10 20.40 -17.07
C GLU A 218 4.51 21.79 -16.58
N PRO A 219 5.74 22.25 -16.90
CA PRO A 219 6.25 23.53 -16.41
C PRO A 219 5.31 24.72 -16.66
N SER A 220 4.63 24.74 -17.81
CA SER A 220 3.65 25.76 -18.18
C SER A 220 2.45 25.90 -17.23
N LEU A 221 2.05 24.79 -16.59
CA LEU A 221 0.91 24.75 -15.65
C LEU A 221 1.32 25.00 -14.19
N ARG A 222 2.60 24.87 -13.85
CA ARG A 222 3.06 25.00 -12.45
C ARG A 222 2.73 26.33 -11.77
N PRO A 223 2.77 27.48 -12.47
CA PRO A 223 2.39 28.76 -11.86
C PRO A 223 0.95 28.77 -11.32
N LEU A 224 0.03 28.01 -11.94
CA LEU A 224 -1.36 27.89 -11.50
C LEU A 224 -1.53 27.22 -10.13
N LEU A 225 -0.57 26.38 -9.71
CA LEU A 225 -0.59 25.76 -8.38
C LEU A 225 -0.45 26.78 -7.25
N GLN A 226 0.12 27.95 -7.52
CA GLN A 226 0.34 29.02 -6.54
C GLN A 226 -0.86 29.97 -6.45
N ILE A 227 -1.78 29.92 -7.41
CA ILE A 227 -2.94 30.82 -7.46
C ILE A 227 -4.08 30.24 -6.62
N LYS A 228 -4.59 31.01 -5.66
CA LYS A 228 -5.72 30.59 -4.83
C LYS A 228 -7.02 30.63 -5.64
N PRO A 229 -7.88 29.60 -5.51
CA PRO A 229 -9.20 29.59 -6.13
C PRO A 229 -10.07 30.78 -5.69
N ALA A 230 -11.02 31.17 -6.53
CA ALA A 230 -12.04 32.15 -6.18
C ALA A 230 -13.40 31.72 -6.81
N PRO A 231 -14.52 31.89 -6.10
CA PRO A 231 -15.81 31.27 -6.46
C PRO A 231 -16.27 31.54 -7.88
N GLN A 232 -16.17 32.79 -8.32
CA GLN A 232 -16.71 33.20 -9.63
C GLN A 232 -15.85 32.81 -10.82
N THR A 233 -14.62 32.36 -10.60
CA THR A 233 -13.70 31.92 -11.66
C THR A 233 -13.47 30.41 -11.56
N PRO A 234 -13.50 29.67 -12.67
CA PRO A 234 -13.33 28.23 -12.63
C PRO A 234 -12.00 27.79 -12.01
N LEU A 235 -12.06 26.88 -11.04
CA LEU A 235 -10.94 26.09 -10.58
C LEU A 235 -10.66 25.01 -11.63
N LEU A 236 -9.43 24.95 -12.14
CA LEU A 236 -9.02 23.89 -13.06
C LEU A 236 -8.70 22.61 -12.27
N VAL A 237 -9.46 21.55 -12.53
CA VAL A 237 -9.22 20.20 -11.95
C VAL A 237 -8.81 19.26 -13.08
N VAL A 238 -7.65 18.61 -12.94
CA VAL A 238 -7.12 17.66 -13.94
C VAL A 238 -7.02 16.28 -13.32
N GLY A 239 -7.71 15.30 -13.89
CA GLY A 239 -7.67 13.89 -13.44
C GLY A 239 -9.01 13.18 -13.53
N SER A 240 -9.00 11.84 -13.49
CA SER A 240 -10.22 11.01 -13.60
C SER A 240 -10.42 10.08 -12.39
N GLY A 241 -9.58 10.20 -11.37
CA GLY A 241 -9.58 9.34 -10.19
C GLY A 241 -10.20 9.98 -8.95
N PHE A 242 -10.03 9.28 -7.80
CA PHE A 242 -10.55 9.72 -6.50
C PHE A 242 -10.05 11.10 -6.08
N SER A 243 -8.77 11.41 -6.27
CA SER A 243 -8.21 12.71 -5.87
C SER A 243 -8.82 13.89 -6.64
N ALA A 244 -9.19 13.70 -7.93
CA ALA A 244 -9.92 14.71 -8.68
C ALA A 244 -11.35 14.85 -8.15
N ALA A 245 -12.01 13.72 -7.83
CA ALA A 245 -13.33 13.73 -7.21
C ALA A 245 -13.31 14.41 -5.83
N ASP A 246 -12.30 14.13 -5.00
CA ASP A 246 -12.12 14.77 -3.70
C ASP A 246 -12.05 16.30 -3.82
N ALA A 247 -11.31 16.81 -4.80
CA ALA A 247 -11.22 18.24 -5.06
C ALA A 247 -12.59 18.85 -5.47
N ILE A 248 -13.35 18.13 -6.31
CA ILE A 248 -14.69 18.57 -6.77
C ILE A 248 -15.69 18.54 -5.62
N ILE A 249 -15.68 17.47 -4.79
CA ILE A 249 -16.57 17.32 -3.63
C ILE A 249 -16.27 18.37 -2.56
N SER A 250 -14.98 18.63 -2.31
CA SER A 250 -14.50 19.57 -1.28
C SER A 250 -14.59 21.05 -1.70
N ALA A 251 -14.81 21.35 -2.97
CA ALA A 251 -14.93 22.71 -3.43
C ALA A 251 -16.13 23.41 -2.77
N SER A 252 -16.02 24.73 -2.49
CA SER A 252 -17.13 25.53 -1.94
C SER A 252 -18.37 25.44 -2.83
N SER A 253 -19.54 25.64 -2.23
CA SER A 253 -20.84 25.45 -2.90
C SER A 253 -21.07 26.33 -4.13
N ASP A 254 -20.35 27.43 -4.22
CA ASP A 254 -20.39 28.46 -5.28
C ASP A 254 -19.17 28.41 -6.21
N GLN A 255 -18.21 27.50 -5.97
CA GLN A 255 -17.01 27.37 -6.80
C GLN A 255 -17.33 26.80 -8.17
N LYS A 256 -17.01 27.56 -9.22
CA LYS A 256 -17.01 27.03 -10.59
C LYS A 256 -15.84 26.09 -10.80
N ILE A 257 -16.09 24.99 -11.52
CA ILE A 257 -15.12 23.93 -11.78
C ILE A 257 -15.01 23.69 -13.28
N LEU A 258 -13.78 23.75 -13.79
CA LEU A 258 -13.42 23.27 -15.12
C LEU A 258 -12.64 21.94 -14.94
N HIS A 259 -13.29 20.84 -15.28
CA HIS A 259 -12.74 19.50 -15.05
C HIS A 259 -12.24 18.86 -16.33
N ILE A 260 -10.95 18.59 -16.40
CA ILE A 260 -10.29 17.90 -17.54
C ILE A 260 -10.00 16.46 -17.15
N PHE A 261 -10.48 15.52 -17.95
CA PHE A 261 -10.31 14.10 -17.66
C PHE A 261 -10.20 13.25 -18.93
N LYS A 262 -9.48 12.14 -18.82
CA LYS A 262 -9.49 11.08 -19.84
C LYS A 262 -10.75 10.25 -19.68
N TRP A 263 -11.43 10.01 -20.78
CA TRP A 263 -12.65 9.22 -20.85
C TRP A 263 -12.47 8.07 -21.83
N SER A 264 -12.34 6.86 -21.32
CA SER A 264 -12.22 5.61 -22.08
C SER A 264 -12.89 4.49 -21.26
N PRO A 265 -14.24 4.45 -21.24
CA PRO A 265 -15.00 3.58 -20.33
C PRO A 265 -14.82 2.09 -20.62
N ASN A 266 -14.36 1.70 -21.79
CA ASN A 266 -14.17 0.29 -22.17
C ASN A 266 -12.74 -0.19 -21.93
N ASP A 267 -11.73 0.65 -22.22
CA ASP A 267 -10.34 0.25 -22.16
C ASP A 267 -9.71 0.64 -20.81
N ARG A 268 -10.03 1.84 -20.31
CA ARG A 268 -9.44 2.39 -19.10
C ARG A 268 -10.47 3.18 -18.29
N PRO A 269 -11.43 2.49 -17.66
CA PRO A 269 -12.50 3.16 -16.92
C PRO A 269 -11.94 3.92 -15.72
N SER A 270 -12.57 5.07 -15.42
CA SER A 270 -12.34 5.75 -14.14
C SER A 270 -12.67 4.82 -12.97
N PRO A 271 -11.86 4.79 -11.90
CA PRO A 271 -12.16 3.98 -10.70
C PRO A 271 -13.48 4.38 -10.02
N LEU A 272 -13.95 5.61 -10.25
CA LEU A 272 -15.25 6.09 -9.75
C LEU A 272 -16.45 5.30 -10.32
N ARG A 273 -16.26 4.58 -11.44
CA ARG A 273 -17.29 3.70 -12.03
C ARG A 273 -17.76 2.62 -11.06
N ALA A 274 -16.88 2.13 -10.19
CA ALA A 274 -17.18 1.09 -9.22
C ALA A 274 -17.92 1.61 -7.97
N CYS A 275 -18.02 2.94 -7.78
CA CYS A 275 -18.69 3.51 -6.63
C CYS A 275 -20.21 3.36 -6.75
N HIS A 276 -20.78 2.51 -5.88
CA HIS A 276 -22.24 2.34 -5.82
C HIS A 276 -22.88 3.60 -5.23
N GLN A 277 -24.00 4.03 -5.81
CA GLN A 277 -24.66 5.29 -5.45
C GLN A 277 -25.15 5.36 -4.00
N GLN A 278 -25.58 4.25 -3.42
CA GLN A 278 -26.06 4.22 -2.03
C GLN A 278 -24.91 4.30 -1.03
N ALA A 279 -23.78 3.65 -1.33
CA ALA A 279 -22.62 3.62 -0.45
C ALA A 279 -21.71 4.87 -0.62
N TYR A 280 -21.62 5.39 -1.86
CA TYR A 280 -20.69 6.47 -2.22
C TYR A 280 -21.38 7.51 -3.11
N PRO A 281 -22.41 8.22 -2.62
CA PRO A 281 -23.26 9.09 -3.45
C PRO A 281 -22.49 10.22 -4.12
N GLU A 282 -21.47 10.79 -3.44
CA GLU A 282 -20.65 11.90 -3.95
C GLU A 282 -19.78 11.43 -5.13
N TYR A 283 -19.04 10.33 -4.97
CA TYR A 283 -18.16 9.78 -6.01
C TYR A 283 -18.95 9.28 -7.22
N ALA A 284 -20.07 8.60 -6.97
CA ALA A 284 -21.00 8.20 -8.03
C ALA A 284 -21.59 9.43 -8.74
N GLY A 285 -21.84 10.51 -8.01
CA GLY A 285 -22.28 11.81 -8.56
C GLY A 285 -21.24 12.42 -9.47
N VAL A 286 -19.98 12.51 -9.04
CA VAL A 286 -18.88 13.02 -9.89
C VAL A 286 -18.71 12.16 -11.15
N TYR A 287 -18.77 10.81 -11.02
CA TYR A 287 -18.72 9.96 -12.20
C TYR A 287 -19.86 10.25 -13.20
N ARG A 288 -21.07 10.54 -12.72
CA ARG A 288 -22.20 10.93 -13.56
C ARG A 288 -21.98 12.27 -14.26
N LEU A 289 -21.41 13.28 -13.56
CA LEU A 289 -21.02 14.55 -14.18
C LEU A 289 -20.03 14.32 -15.31
N MET A 290 -18.98 13.51 -15.10
CA MET A 290 -18.01 13.14 -16.12
C MET A 290 -18.68 12.44 -17.31
N LYS A 291 -19.49 11.41 -17.04
CA LYS A 291 -20.22 10.66 -18.08
C LYS A 291 -21.13 11.56 -18.92
N ARG A 292 -21.88 12.46 -18.25
CA ARG A 292 -22.77 13.43 -18.95
C ARG A 292 -21.96 14.35 -19.85
N ALA A 293 -20.85 14.91 -19.36
CA ALA A 293 -19.98 15.79 -20.13
C ALA A 293 -19.38 15.09 -21.36
N ALA A 294 -18.88 13.86 -21.19
CA ALA A 294 -18.30 13.08 -22.28
C ALA A 294 -19.34 12.73 -23.36
N LEU A 295 -20.51 12.24 -22.97
CA LEU A 295 -21.60 11.92 -23.93
C LEU A 295 -22.13 13.17 -24.65
N THR A 296 -22.16 14.32 -23.96
CA THR A 296 -22.56 15.59 -24.62
C THR A 296 -21.52 16.03 -25.65
N ALA A 297 -20.23 15.82 -25.38
CA ALA A 297 -19.17 16.11 -26.34
C ALA A 297 -19.22 15.20 -27.57
N GLU A 298 -19.52 13.90 -27.39
CA GLU A 298 -19.66 12.92 -28.48
C GLU A 298 -20.95 13.14 -29.28
N ALA A 299 -21.99 13.72 -28.68
CA ALA A 299 -23.29 13.96 -29.29
C ALA A 299 -23.40 15.35 -29.97
N ALA A 300 -22.27 16.01 -30.25
CA ALA A 300 -22.28 17.29 -30.97
C ALA A 300 -23.01 17.15 -32.34
N GLY A 301 -24.30 17.56 -32.39
CA GLY A 301 -25.20 17.40 -33.54
C GLY A 301 -26.39 16.45 -33.32
N LYS A 302 -26.54 15.77 -32.20
CA LYS A 302 -27.67 14.89 -31.86
C LYS A 302 -28.50 15.48 -30.70
N ASP A 303 -29.79 15.09 -30.67
CA ASP A 303 -30.77 15.58 -29.69
C ASP A 303 -30.30 15.38 -28.22
N ARG A 304 -29.97 16.49 -27.56
CA ARG A 304 -29.49 16.54 -26.15
C ARG A 304 -30.56 16.13 -25.15
N SER A 305 -31.84 16.08 -25.50
CA SER A 305 -32.95 15.79 -24.58
C SER A 305 -32.93 14.37 -24.04
N LYS A 306 -32.36 13.41 -24.80
CA LYS A 306 -32.30 11.98 -24.43
C LYS A 306 -31.35 11.69 -23.26
N TYR A 307 -30.39 12.55 -22.99
CA TYR A 307 -29.38 12.35 -21.92
C TYR A 307 -29.78 13.01 -20.59
N ARG A 308 -30.93 13.66 -20.52
CA ARG A 308 -31.42 14.44 -19.40
C ARG A 308 -32.14 13.63 -18.31
N ARG A 309 -32.38 12.31 -18.50
CA ARG A 309 -32.95 11.44 -17.46
C ARG A 309 -31.88 11.11 -16.42
N ALA A 310 -31.69 12.03 -15.51
CA ALA A 310 -30.84 11.81 -14.33
C ALA A 310 -31.72 11.29 -13.19
N THR A 311 -31.42 10.11 -12.67
CA THR A 311 -31.77 9.78 -11.29
C THR A 311 -31.08 10.81 -10.43
N THR A 312 -31.83 11.68 -9.77
CA THR A 312 -31.31 12.69 -8.85
C THR A 312 -30.72 12.00 -7.62
N THR A 313 -29.63 12.53 -7.11
CA THR A 313 -29.02 12.07 -5.85
C THR A 313 -28.84 13.30 -4.96
N PRO A 314 -28.80 13.13 -3.63
CA PRO A 314 -28.58 14.25 -2.71
C PRO A 314 -27.37 15.09 -3.12
N PHE A 315 -26.29 14.45 -3.59
CA PHE A 315 -25.10 15.16 -4.07
C PHE A 315 -25.40 16.02 -5.32
N LEU A 316 -26.15 15.47 -6.30
CA LEU A 316 -26.47 16.21 -7.53
C LEU A 316 -27.52 17.33 -7.29
N GLU A 317 -28.30 17.21 -6.24
CA GLU A 317 -29.29 18.22 -5.80
C GLU A 317 -28.66 19.31 -4.92
N SER A 318 -27.51 19.06 -4.32
CA SER A 318 -26.85 19.99 -3.39
C SER A 318 -26.39 21.30 -4.02
N ARG A 319 -26.22 21.32 -5.34
CA ARG A 319 -25.71 22.49 -6.10
C ARG A 319 -26.30 22.54 -7.52
N ASN A 320 -26.32 23.70 -8.13
CA ASN A 320 -26.62 23.83 -9.56
C ASN A 320 -25.40 23.44 -10.42
N TRP A 321 -25.17 22.15 -10.56
CA TRP A 321 -24.04 21.61 -11.32
C TRP A 321 -24.05 21.98 -12.81
N ASP A 322 -25.18 22.36 -13.37
CA ASP A 322 -25.26 22.79 -14.77
C ASP A 322 -24.60 24.15 -15.00
N GLU A 323 -24.56 24.99 -13.96
CA GLU A 323 -23.87 26.28 -13.98
C GLU A 323 -22.43 26.23 -13.42
N LEU A 324 -22.18 25.33 -12.47
CA LEU A 324 -20.92 25.29 -11.72
C LEU A 324 -19.91 24.32 -12.30
N TYR A 325 -20.32 23.34 -13.14
CA TYR A 325 -19.42 22.32 -13.62
C TYR A 325 -19.36 22.27 -15.15
N GLU A 326 -18.18 22.53 -15.70
CA GLU A 326 -17.83 22.27 -17.10
C GLU A 326 -16.84 21.10 -17.16
N GLY A 327 -17.26 19.96 -17.72
CA GLY A 327 -16.41 18.80 -17.94
C GLY A 327 -15.90 18.75 -19.38
N LEU A 328 -14.59 18.58 -19.54
CA LEU A 328 -13.90 18.47 -20.84
C LEU A 328 -13.22 17.11 -20.93
N SER A 329 -13.82 16.18 -21.65
CA SER A 329 -13.26 14.85 -21.88
C SER A 329 -12.24 14.85 -23.01
N ASN A 330 -11.12 14.16 -22.83
CA ASN A 330 -10.12 13.88 -23.87
C ASN A 330 -9.60 15.12 -24.62
N VAL A 331 -9.52 16.27 -23.95
CA VAL A 331 -8.89 17.47 -24.49
C VAL A 331 -7.42 17.55 -24.08
N GLU A 332 -6.61 18.17 -24.90
CA GLU A 332 -5.21 18.48 -24.65
C GLU A 332 -5.05 19.96 -24.26
N MET A 333 -4.26 20.26 -23.26
CA MET A 333 -3.87 21.63 -22.92
C MET A 333 -2.65 22.01 -23.75
N THR A 334 -2.76 23.03 -24.61
CA THR A 334 -1.71 23.39 -25.56
C THR A 334 -0.95 24.67 -25.20
N ALA A 335 -1.59 25.60 -24.46
CA ALA A 335 -0.94 26.81 -24.00
C ALA A 335 -1.56 27.29 -22.68
N VAL A 336 -0.75 27.99 -21.87
CA VAL A 336 -1.15 28.62 -20.63
C VAL A 336 -0.51 30.01 -20.56
N GLU A 337 -1.33 31.02 -20.42
CA GLU A 337 -0.90 32.41 -20.23
C GLU A 337 -1.39 32.89 -18.88
N VAL A 338 -0.47 33.27 -17.99
CA VAL A 338 -0.77 33.73 -16.63
C VAL A 338 -0.77 35.24 -16.59
N HIS A 339 -1.86 35.81 -16.10
CA HIS A 339 -2.07 37.25 -15.96
C HIS A 339 -2.47 37.57 -14.50
N GLY A 340 -1.45 37.75 -13.64
CA GLY A 340 -1.67 37.95 -12.19
C GLY A 340 -2.31 36.74 -11.54
N GLU A 341 -3.51 36.88 -10.99
CA GLU A 341 -4.26 35.78 -10.34
C GLU A 341 -5.17 34.98 -11.28
N LEU A 342 -5.17 35.30 -12.56
CA LEU A 342 -5.93 34.59 -13.60
C LEU A 342 -4.99 33.96 -14.60
N ALA A 343 -5.43 32.88 -15.21
CA ALA A 343 -4.74 32.32 -16.36
C ALA A 343 -5.73 31.98 -17.47
N THR A 344 -5.28 32.15 -18.70
CA THR A 344 -5.98 31.67 -19.89
C THR A 344 -5.35 30.35 -20.33
N VAL A 345 -6.13 29.29 -20.31
CA VAL A 345 -5.69 27.96 -20.78
C VAL A 345 -6.32 27.68 -22.12
N THR A 346 -5.49 27.34 -23.09
CA THR A 346 -5.94 26.95 -24.44
C THR A 346 -5.98 25.44 -24.56
N PHE A 347 -7.08 24.93 -25.06
CA PHE A 347 -7.39 23.51 -25.24
C PHE A 347 -7.53 23.16 -26.70
N ARG A 348 -7.11 21.94 -27.05
CA ARG A 348 -7.32 21.33 -28.36
C ARG A 348 -8.19 20.08 -28.21
N ARG A 349 -9.25 19.97 -28.99
CA ARG A 349 -10.06 18.76 -29.08
C ARG A 349 -9.44 17.74 -30.02
N GLN A 350 -9.97 16.52 -30.01
CA GLN A 350 -9.54 15.45 -30.92
C GLN A 350 -9.78 15.77 -32.42
N ASP A 351 -10.77 16.61 -32.72
CA ASP A 351 -11.05 17.09 -34.07
C ASP A 351 -10.12 18.22 -34.54
N GLY A 352 -9.15 18.62 -33.70
CA GLY A 352 -8.19 19.69 -33.97
C GLY A 352 -8.70 21.09 -33.62
N THR A 353 -9.97 21.28 -33.26
CA THR A 353 -10.49 22.60 -32.87
C THR A 353 -9.87 23.08 -31.56
N THR A 354 -9.53 24.36 -31.52
CA THR A 354 -8.95 25.00 -30.33
C THR A 354 -9.94 25.99 -29.69
N PHE A 355 -9.90 26.13 -28.40
CA PHE A 355 -10.67 27.09 -27.61
C PHE A 355 -9.96 27.40 -26.31
N SER A 356 -10.30 28.52 -25.66
CA SER A 356 -9.67 28.94 -24.43
C SER A 356 -10.68 29.12 -23.29
N ARG A 357 -10.19 28.97 -22.04
CA ARG A 357 -10.95 29.26 -20.82
C ARG A 357 -10.07 30.02 -19.85
N SER A 358 -10.66 30.99 -19.17
CA SER A 358 -10.03 31.64 -18.02
C SER A 358 -10.25 30.81 -16.79
N VAL A 359 -9.18 30.58 -16.00
CA VAL A 359 -9.18 29.77 -14.77
C VAL A 359 -8.43 30.49 -13.65
N ARG A 360 -8.74 30.12 -12.40
CA ARG A 360 -8.04 30.61 -11.23
C ARG A 360 -7.73 29.42 -10.29
N GLY A 361 -6.46 29.05 -10.23
CA GLY A 361 -5.98 27.91 -9.47
C GLY A 361 -6.04 26.59 -10.24
N LEU A 362 -5.31 25.62 -9.76
CA LEU A 362 -5.16 24.28 -10.34
C LEU A 362 -5.12 23.22 -9.25
N VAL A 363 -5.92 22.18 -9.41
CA VAL A 363 -5.74 20.89 -8.74
C VAL A 363 -5.32 19.87 -9.80
N TYR A 364 -4.03 19.50 -9.78
CA TYR A 364 -3.48 18.52 -10.70
C TYR A 364 -3.46 17.13 -10.04
N ALA A 365 -4.49 16.34 -10.32
CA ALA A 365 -4.74 15.03 -9.74
C ALA A 365 -4.48 13.89 -10.75
N ALA A 366 -3.36 13.98 -11.51
CA ALA A 366 -2.99 12.99 -12.53
C ALA A 366 -2.43 11.68 -11.94
N GLY A 367 -2.35 11.57 -10.62
CA GLY A 367 -1.92 10.39 -9.88
C GLY A 367 -0.67 10.60 -9.05
N ARG A 368 -0.27 9.53 -8.39
CA ARG A 368 0.93 9.46 -7.55
C ARG A 368 1.77 8.26 -7.93
N ARG A 369 3.04 8.28 -7.55
CA ARG A 369 3.97 7.16 -7.70
C ARG A 369 4.74 6.96 -6.40
N GLY A 370 5.24 5.76 -6.20
CA GLY A 370 6.25 5.49 -5.19
C GLY A 370 7.64 5.73 -5.77
N THR A 371 8.62 5.85 -4.87
CA THR A 371 10.03 5.84 -5.22
C THR A 371 10.81 4.93 -4.28
N LEU A 372 11.90 4.36 -4.79
CA LEU A 372 12.91 3.63 -4.01
C LEU A 372 14.29 4.32 -4.13
N ASP A 373 14.33 5.64 -4.35
CA ASP A 373 15.55 6.43 -4.54
C ASP A 373 16.40 6.51 -3.27
N TYR A 374 15.87 6.10 -2.13
CA TYR A 374 16.65 5.94 -0.89
C TYR A 374 17.56 4.70 -0.91
N LEU A 375 17.36 3.76 -1.85
CA LEU A 375 18.26 2.64 -2.12
C LEU A 375 19.36 3.10 -3.06
N ASP A 376 20.61 2.66 -2.82
CA ASP A 376 21.69 2.84 -3.77
C ASP A 376 21.34 2.11 -5.10
N PRO A 377 21.87 2.56 -6.25
CA PRO A 377 21.48 2.06 -7.58
C PRO A 377 21.58 0.54 -7.73
N GLU A 378 22.60 -0.08 -7.16
CA GLU A 378 22.82 -1.53 -7.22
C GLU A 378 21.70 -2.29 -6.48
N LEU A 379 21.42 -1.93 -5.23
CA LEU A 379 20.35 -2.55 -4.45
C LEU A 379 18.96 -2.26 -5.05
N ARG A 380 18.78 -1.07 -5.61
CA ARG A 380 17.54 -0.75 -6.33
C ARG A 380 17.35 -1.63 -7.56
N CYS A 381 18.41 -1.92 -8.32
CA CYS A 381 18.35 -2.87 -9.44
C CYS A 381 18.04 -4.31 -9.00
N GLU A 382 18.56 -4.76 -7.86
CA GLU A 382 18.19 -6.07 -7.29
C GLU A 382 16.68 -6.15 -7.02
N VAL A 383 16.12 -5.11 -6.40
CA VAL A 383 14.71 -5.05 -6.01
C VAL A 383 13.79 -4.90 -7.23
N LEU A 384 14.05 -3.94 -8.10
CA LEU A 384 13.17 -3.60 -9.24
C LEU A 384 13.45 -4.40 -10.51
N GLY A 385 14.64 -4.99 -10.62
CA GLY A 385 15.11 -5.62 -11.86
C GLY A 385 15.73 -4.61 -12.84
N PRO A 386 16.22 -5.08 -14.01
CA PRO A 386 17.00 -4.26 -14.96
C PRO A 386 16.22 -3.08 -15.57
N THR A 387 14.91 -3.15 -15.65
CA THR A 387 14.03 -2.07 -16.16
C THR A 387 13.95 -0.86 -15.23
N ALA A 388 14.48 -0.95 -14.01
CA ALA A 388 14.50 0.15 -13.03
C ALA A 388 15.29 1.39 -13.49
N GLN A 389 16.23 1.23 -14.40
CA GLN A 389 17.02 2.34 -14.93
C GLN A 389 16.20 3.22 -15.90
N GLU A 390 15.24 2.63 -16.61
CA GLU A 390 14.41 3.34 -17.59
C GLU A 390 13.22 4.05 -16.92
N ASN A 391 12.66 3.46 -15.85
CA ASN A 391 11.50 4.03 -15.14
C ASN A 391 11.63 3.84 -13.62
N PRO A 392 12.19 4.82 -12.91
CA PRO A 392 12.39 4.73 -11.46
C PRO A 392 11.08 4.83 -10.66
N ALA A 393 9.97 5.21 -11.29
CA ALA A 393 8.69 5.37 -10.62
C ALA A 393 8.04 4.02 -10.27
N VAL A 394 7.67 3.85 -9.01
CA VAL A 394 7.05 2.63 -8.50
C VAL A 394 5.52 2.76 -8.52
N THR A 395 4.87 1.79 -9.14
CA THR A 395 3.40 1.65 -9.19
C THR A 395 2.97 0.38 -8.47
N GLY A 396 1.66 0.18 -8.28
CA GLY A 396 1.13 -1.07 -7.73
C GLY A 396 1.46 -2.32 -8.54
N GLN A 397 1.86 -2.17 -9.81
CA GLN A 397 2.23 -3.29 -10.68
C GLN A 397 3.74 -3.57 -10.69
N THR A 398 4.56 -2.59 -10.29
CA THR A 398 6.02 -2.68 -10.42
C THR A 398 6.62 -3.90 -9.72
N LEU A 399 6.17 -4.19 -8.50
CA LEU A 399 6.64 -5.33 -7.70
C LEU A 399 5.59 -6.45 -7.57
N ARG A 400 4.42 -6.31 -8.21
CA ARG A 400 3.32 -7.27 -8.06
C ARG A 400 3.68 -8.70 -8.43
N ALA A 401 4.39 -8.89 -9.53
CA ALA A 401 4.79 -10.23 -9.99
C ALA A 401 5.70 -10.93 -8.96
N LYS A 402 6.68 -10.19 -8.41
CA LYS A 402 7.54 -10.71 -7.33
C LYS A 402 6.73 -10.98 -6.05
N ALA A 403 5.85 -10.06 -5.66
CA ALA A 403 5.03 -10.20 -4.46
C ALA A 403 4.05 -11.40 -4.51
N VAL A 404 3.66 -11.85 -5.69
CA VAL A 404 2.86 -13.06 -5.88
C VAL A 404 3.69 -14.32 -5.62
N GLU A 405 4.98 -14.28 -5.95
CA GLU A 405 5.91 -15.40 -5.73
C GLU A 405 6.40 -15.42 -4.28
N ASP A 406 6.90 -14.28 -3.81
CA ASP A 406 7.39 -14.09 -2.44
C ASP A 406 7.40 -12.59 -2.09
N LEU A 407 7.22 -12.27 -0.81
CA LEU A 407 7.38 -10.92 -0.28
C LEU A 407 8.85 -10.56 -0.01
N GLU A 408 9.77 -11.52 0.00
CA GLU A 408 11.21 -11.31 -0.04
C GLU A 408 11.67 -11.10 -1.50
N VAL A 409 11.63 -9.87 -1.97
CA VAL A 409 11.87 -9.49 -3.38
C VAL A 409 13.35 -9.49 -3.79
N ALA A 410 14.24 -9.52 -2.84
CA ALA A 410 15.69 -9.74 -2.96
C ALA A 410 16.22 -10.26 -1.62
N PRO A 411 17.36 -10.98 -1.57
CA PRO A 411 17.85 -11.59 -0.33
C PRO A 411 17.88 -10.62 0.86
N GLY A 412 17.11 -10.89 1.90
CA GLY A 412 16.95 -10.05 3.10
C GLY A 412 16.17 -8.75 2.89
N VAL A 413 15.52 -8.55 1.74
CA VAL A 413 14.70 -7.37 1.44
C VAL A 413 13.24 -7.76 1.24
N PHE A 414 12.40 -7.33 2.14
CA PHE A 414 10.95 -7.59 2.12
C PHE A 414 10.17 -6.36 1.68
N ILE A 415 8.99 -6.57 1.10
CA ILE A 415 8.04 -5.51 0.78
C ILE A 415 6.70 -5.75 1.47
N ILE A 416 6.08 -4.67 1.97
CA ILE A 416 4.76 -4.72 2.60
C ILE A 416 3.89 -3.53 2.16
N GLY A 417 2.60 -3.60 2.48
CA GLY A 417 1.63 -2.56 2.16
C GLY A 417 1.46 -2.36 0.65
N SER A 418 1.23 -1.13 0.21
CA SER A 418 0.88 -0.87 -1.20
C SER A 418 1.99 -1.15 -2.22
N LEU A 419 3.23 -1.38 -1.79
CA LEU A 419 4.31 -1.87 -2.68
C LEU A 419 4.02 -3.26 -3.24
N THR A 420 3.24 -4.09 -2.54
CA THR A 420 2.80 -5.41 -3.01
C THR A 420 1.74 -5.35 -4.12
N GLY A 421 1.21 -4.14 -4.39
CA GLY A 421 0.06 -3.92 -5.27
C GLY A 421 -1.29 -3.84 -4.53
N ASP A 422 -1.36 -4.27 -3.27
CA ASP A 422 -2.57 -4.19 -2.44
C ASP A 422 -2.58 -2.87 -1.67
N SER A 423 -3.35 -1.88 -2.13
CA SER A 423 -3.32 -0.52 -1.61
C SER A 423 -4.34 -0.24 -0.49
N LEU A 424 -5.27 -1.15 -0.22
CA LEU A 424 -6.25 -1.00 0.85
C LEU A 424 -5.65 -1.42 2.20
N VAL A 425 -5.90 -0.64 3.26
CA VAL A 425 -5.40 -0.93 4.62
C VAL A 425 -5.82 -2.31 5.10
N ARG A 426 -7.05 -2.75 4.78
CA ARG A 426 -7.57 -4.08 5.11
C ARG A 426 -6.66 -5.22 4.61
N PHE A 427 -5.98 -5.06 3.51
CA PHE A 427 -5.09 -6.05 2.89
C PHE A 427 -3.62 -5.92 3.33
N SER A 428 -3.32 -5.17 4.38
CA SER A 428 -1.95 -5.03 4.85
C SER A 428 -1.56 -6.00 5.97
N HIS A 429 -2.52 -6.67 6.61
CA HIS A 429 -2.27 -7.59 7.72
C HIS A 429 -1.47 -8.82 7.26
N GLY A 430 -1.86 -9.44 6.16
CA GLY A 430 -1.26 -10.68 5.66
C GLY A 430 0.22 -10.52 5.37
N GLY A 431 0.59 -9.53 4.57
CA GLY A 431 1.99 -9.27 4.26
C GLY A 431 2.83 -8.94 5.50
N CYS A 432 2.25 -8.28 6.50
CA CYS A 432 2.95 -8.01 7.77
C CYS A 432 3.15 -9.28 8.60
N VAL A 433 2.15 -10.17 8.69
CA VAL A 433 2.24 -11.45 9.42
C VAL A 433 3.28 -12.37 8.75
N TYR A 434 3.22 -12.53 7.44
CA TYR A 434 4.18 -13.30 6.66
C TYR A 434 5.62 -12.82 6.86
N THR A 435 5.85 -11.51 6.68
CA THR A 435 7.18 -10.92 6.86
C THR A 435 7.67 -11.08 8.30
N ALA A 436 6.78 -10.91 9.30
CA ALA A 436 7.14 -11.10 10.69
C ALA A 436 7.59 -12.54 10.99
N GLY A 437 6.91 -13.56 10.45
CA GLY A 437 7.31 -14.97 10.58
C GLY A 437 8.75 -15.17 10.16
N HIS A 438 9.10 -14.75 8.94
CA HIS A 438 10.47 -14.84 8.41
C HIS A 438 11.51 -14.10 9.27
N LEU A 439 11.18 -12.91 9.76
CA LEU A 439 12.10 -12.12 10.61
C LEU A 439 12.32 -12.76 11.98
N ILE A 440 11.26 -13.27 12.61
CA ILE A 440 11.30 -13.91 13.93
C ILE A 440 12.08 -15.23 13.86
N ASP A 441 11.83 -16.08 12.85
CA ASP A 441 12.52 -17.35 12.66
C ASP A 441 14.01 -17.14 12.39
N SER A 442 14.37 -16.20 11.52
CA SER A 442 15.76 -15.84 11.27
C SER A 442 16.50 -15.35 12.53
N GLU A 443 15.81 -14.67 13.45
CA GLU A 443 16.40 -14.23 14.71
C GLU A 443 16.52 -15.38 15.72
N ARG A 444 15.54 -16.30 15.76
CA ARG A 444 15.59 -17.54 16.56
C ARG A 444 16.78 -18.41 16.14
N ASP A 445 17.00 -18.62 14.83
CA ASP A 445 18.13 -19.37 14.30
C ASP A 445 19.47 -18.74 14.68
N SER A 446 19.58 -17.41 14.58
CA SER A 446 20.78 -16.67 14.96
C SER A 446 21.10 -16.81 16.47
N ARG A 447 20.09 -16.82 17.34
CA ARG A 447 20.23 -17.03 18.79
C ARG A 447 20.63 -18.47 19.12
N SER A 448 20.07 -19.46 18.43
CA SER A 448 20.40 -20.88 18.64
C SER A 448 21.85 -21.18 18.27
N MET A 449 22.34 -20.65 17.15
CA MET A 449 23.73 -20.79 16.73
C MET A 449 24.71 -20.15 17.74
N SER A 450 24.40 -18.93 18.22
CA SER A 450 25.26 -18.27 19.19
C SER A 450 25.30 -19.00 20.54
N SER A 451 24.21 -19.60 20.99
CA SER A 451 24.16 -20.40 22.21
C SER A 451 24.95 -21.72 22.10
N SER A 452 24.94 -22.34 20.91
CA SER A 452 25.72 -23.55 20.63
C SER A 452 27.24 -23.27 20.62
N PHE A 453 27.66 -22.13 20.09
CA PHE A 453 29.08 -21.71 20.14
C PHE A 453 29.55 -21.43 21.58
N VAL A 454 28.72 -20.79 22.39
CA VAL A 454 29.06 -20.53 23.82
C VAL A 454 29.09 -21.83 24.63
N SER A 455 28.22 -22.79 24.36
CA SER A 455 28.26 -24.13 24.99
C SER A 455 29.49 -24.94 24.58
N SER A 456 29.89 -24.87 23.30
CA SER A 456 31.10 -25.53 22.82
C SER A 456 32.38 -24.90 23.38
N ALA A 457 32.42 -23.59 23.53
CA ALA A 457 33.53 -22.88 24.16
C ALA A 457 33.65 -23.22 25.67
N LYS A 458 32.53 -23.35 26.39
CA LYS A 458 32.53 -23.79 27.82
C LYS A 458 32.93 -25.24 27.99
N LEU A 459 32.66 -26.12 27.03
CA LEU A 459 33.09 -27.52 27.03
C LEU A 459 34.61 -27.64 26.76
N HIS A 460 35.20 -26.74 25.98
CA HIS A 460 36.65 -26.70 25.76
C HIS A 460 37.41 -26.11 26.97
N ASP A 461 36.82 -25.19 27.72
CA ASP A 461 37.45 -24.57 28.88
C ASP A 461 37.38 -25.46 30.15
N SER A 462 36.41 -26.39 30.21
CA SER A 462 36.28 -27.34 31.32
C SER A 462 37.18 -28.60 31.20
N SER A 463 37.87 -28.80 30.06
CA SER A 463 38.81 -29.91 29.87
C SER A 463 40.28 -29.53 30.07
N LEU A 464 40.59 -28.29 30.46
CA LEU A 464 41.95 -27.77 30.67
C LEU A 464 42.33 -27.52 32.15
N SER A 465 41.60 -28.07 33.11
CA SER A 465 41.93 -27.91 34.54
C SER A 465 42.31 -29.21 35.25
N VAL A 466 43.26 -29.96 34.70
CA VAL A 466 44.12 -30.91 35.48
C VAL A 466 45.41 -31.13 34.69
N MET A 467 46.44 -30.35 34.94
CA MET A 467 47.84 -30.76 35.09
C MET A 467 48.72 -29.57 35.45
N ASN A 468 49.06 -29.46 36.71
CA ASN A 468 50.17 -28.66 37.20
C ASN A 468 51.50 -29.37 36.90
N GLY A 469 52.47 -28.58 36.41
CA GLY A 469 53.86 -28.95 36.65
C GLY A 469 54.82 -28.69 35.50
N MET A 470 55.67 -27.70 35.70
CA MET A 470 57.04 -27.50 35.20
C MET A 470 57.30 -26.93 33.82
N ASP A 471 57.81 -25.72 33.91
CA ASP A 471 58.94 -25.08 33.19
C ASP A 471 59.18 -25.25 31.70
N GLY A 472 59.27 -24.09 31.03
CA GLY A 472 60.31 -23.92 30.03
C GLY A 472 59.91 -23.39 28.64
N HIS A 473 60.25 -22.10 28.43
CA HIS A 473 60.66 -21.48 27.18
C HIS A 473 59.74 -21.32 25.96
N LEU A 474 59.53 -20.06 25.66
CA LEU A 474 59.20 -19.44 24.37
C LEU A 474 60.00 -19.96 23.20
N VAL A 475 59.30 -20.24 22.06
CA VAL A 475 59.81 -19.92 20.70
C VAL A 475 58.61 -19.62 19.79
N TYR A 476 58.65 -18.46 19.15
CA TYR A 476 57.86 -18.08 17.98
C TYR A 476 58.33 -18.82 16.72
N SER A 477 57.44 -19.29 15.86
CA SER A 477 57.72 -19.40 14.44
C SER A 477 56.47 -19.30 13.59
N ASN A 478 56.60 -18.44 12.60
CA ASN A 478 55.72 -18.14 11.48
C ASN A 478 55.55 -19.35 10.53
N GLY A 479 54.38 -19.32 9.80
CA GLY A 479 54.33 -19.69 8.37
C GLY A 479 53.68 -21.02 8.05
N ASN A 480 52.56 -21.02 7.36
CA ASN A 480 52.48 -21.31 5.92
C ASN A 480 51.03 -21.46 5.46
N GLU A 481 50.75 -20.79 4.38
CA GLU A 481 49.65 -21.05 3.44
C GLU A 481 49.61 -22.52 3.00
N VAL A 482 48.39 -23.07 2.88
CA VAL A 482 48.15 -24.22 2.00
C VAL A 482 46.90 -23.96 1.19
N ASP A 483 47.16 -23.74 -0.07
CA ASP A 483 46.26 -23.76 -1.21
C ASP A 483 45.77 -25.19 -1.45
N LEU A 484 44.47 -25.40 -1.58
CA LEU A 484 43.90 -26.65 -2.14
C LEU A 484 42.67 -26.33 -2.99
N THR A 485 42.95 -26.08 -4.28
CA THR A 485 42.06 -26.36 -5.40
C THR A 485 41.69 -27.85 -5.43
N ARG A 486 40.40 -28.14 -5.45
CA ARG A 486 39.92 -29.40 -6.08
C ARG A 486 38.52 -29.21 -6.66
N GLU A 487 38.46 -29.15 -7.98
CA GLU A 487 37.32 -29.52 -8.79
C GLU A 487 37.03 -31.03 -8.56
N ASP A 488 35.76 -31.38 -8.45
CA ASP A 488 35.26 -32.65 -8.98
C ASP A 488 33.76 -32.56 -9.27
N THR A 489 33.52 -32.73 -10.52
CA THR A 489 32.35 -33.13 -11.28
C THR A 489 31.48 -34.20 -10.62
N PHE A 490 30.15 -34.00 -10.60
CA PHE A 490 29.21 -35.08 -10.79
C PHE A 490 28.05 -34.71 -11.71
N SER A 491 27.94 -35.53 -12.73
CA SER A 491 27.00 -35.48 -13.84
C SER A 491 25.72 -36.27 -13.52
N LYS A 492 24.60 -35.78 -14.06
CA LYS A 492 23.47 -36.49 -14.63
C LYS A 492 22.70 -37.52 -13.78
N MET A 493 21.40 -37.22 -13.63
CA MET A 493 20.27 -38.11 -13.98
C MET A 493 19.01 -37.26 -14.04
N SER A 494 18.48 -36.99 -15.16
CA SER A 494 17.48 -37.56 -16.06
C SER A 494 16.08 -37.70 -15.49
N THR A 495 15.21 -36.84 -16.05
CA THR A 495 13.86 -37.11 -16.58
C THR A 495 12.83 -37.83 -15.70
N VAL A 496 11.68 -37.17 -15.51
CA VAL A 496 10.35 -37.73 -15.84
C VAL A 496 9.28 -36.60 -15.86
N THR A 497 8.71 -36.47 -17.02
CA THR A 497 7.35 -36.20 -17.50
C THR A 497 6.61 -34.91 -17.13
N ASP A 498 6.38 -34.18 -18.22
CA ASP A 498 5.28 -33.25 -18.54
C ASP A 498 3.90 -33.69 -18.05
N GLN A 499 3.18 -32.73 -17.47
CA GLN A 499 1.75 -32.57 -17.74
C GLN A 499 1.38 -31.08 -17.85
N PRO A 500 0.78 -30.65 -18.98
CA PRO A 500 0.41 -29.28 -19.21
C PRO A 500 -1.11 -29.11 -19.01
N ALA A 501 -1.57 -28.59 -17.89
CA ALA A 501 -2.99 -28.27 -17.76
C ALA A 501 -3.38 -27.04 -16.90
N VAL A 502 -2.46 -26.30 -16.29
CA VAL A 502 -2.85 -25.19 -15.39
C VAL A 502 -2.37 -23.79 -15.83
N ARG A 503 -1.59 -23.69 -16.91
CA ARG A 503 -1.03 -22.39 -17.36
C ARG A 503 -1.95 -21.49 -18.22
N GLY A 504 -3.17 -21.90 -18.51
CA GLY A 504 -4.05 -21.19 -19.47
C GLY A 504 -4.87 -20.02 -18.88
N TRP A 505 -5.26 -20.07 -17.62
CA TRP A 505 -6.23 -19.13 -17.04
C TRP A 505 -5.59 -17.83 -16.53
N TRP A 506 -4.36 -17.86 -16.06
CA TRP A 506 -3.64 -16.69 -15.55
C TRP A 506 -3.28 -15.64 -16.62
N LYS A 507 -3.10 -16.06 -17.87
CA LYS A 507 -2.80 -15.13 -18.98
C LYS A 507 -3.98 -14.24 -19.38
N THR A 508 -5.21 -14.64 -19.09
CA THR A 508 -6.41 -13.85 -19.43
C THR A 508 -6.72 -12.82 -18.36
N LEU A 509 -6.52 -13.13 -17.08
CA LEU A 509 -6.76 -12.21 -15.96
C LEU A 509 -5.68 -11.12 -15.85
N SER A 510 -4.42 -11.44 -16.16
CA SER A 510 -3.34 -10.44 -16.17
C SER A 510 -3.50 -9.38 -17.28
N ARG A 511 -4.19 -9.70 -18.38
CA ARG A 511 -4.51 -8.71 -19.43
C ARG A 511 -5.53 -7.69 -18.96
N VAL A 512 -6.59 -8.12 -18.28
CA VAL A 512 -7.65 -7.19 -17.79
C VAL A 512 -7.11 -6.26 -16.70
N TRP A 513 -6.19 -6.72 -15.85
CA TRP A 513 -5.58 -5.89 -14.80
C TRP A 513 -4.54 -4.90 -15.35
N ASN A 514 -3.72 -5.32 -16.30
CA ASN A 514 -2.73 -4.45 -16.94
C ASN A 514 -3.37 -3.28 -17.72
N ASP A 515 -4.60 -3.47 -18.22
CA ASP A 515 -5.36 -2.41 -18.88
C ASP A 515 -6.01 -1.42 -17.91
N LEU A 516 -6.17 -1.79 -16.61
CA LEU A 516 -6.75 -0.92 -15.58
C LEU A 516 -5.72 0.00 -14.88
N THR A 517 -4.42 -0.28 -15.03
CA THR A 517 -3.35 0.40 -14.27
C THR A 517 -2.26 1.06 -15.13
N ARG A 518 -2.37 0.99 -16.46
CA ARG A 518 -1.53 1.74 -17.40
C ARG A 518 -1.91 3.21 -17.53
#